data_0d59d96bed829fc1c8ff3b40c8d7985b
#
_entry.id   0d59d96bed829fc1c8ff3b40c8d7985b
#
_cell.length_a   1.000
_cell.length_b   1.000
_cell.length_c   1.000
_cell.angle_alpha   90.00
_cell.angle_beta   90.00
_cell.angle_gamma   90.00
#
_symmetry.space_group_name_H-M   'P 1'
#
loop_
_entity.id
_entity.type
_entity.pdbx_description
1 polymer ?
#
loop_
_entity_poly.entity_id
_entity_poly.type
_entity_poly.pdbx_seq_one_letter_code
_entity_poly.pdbx_strand_id
1 'polypeptide(L)'
;TGAYRFDSRVGVELTGFYIPSRSTSSSVSSTGQPGSIDLYLPYFDVIHGEENVTEIAYWPTYRGSAQATLSNNLGGGELNATWTVPAQDALRVDLLGGFRFLQLRESYTITTSSPYNPPNPVDVWNTTDAFDARNRFYGLQVGARTAYDQGPWVGSVNAKVALGTMQ
;
A
#
# COMPACT_ATOMS: atom_id res chain seq x y z
N THR A 1 -16.61 -13.82 -1.58
CA THR A 1 -16.53 -15.06 -0.78
C THR A 1 -17.42 -16.11 -1.39
N GLY A 2 -16.89 -17.32 -1.56
CA GLY A 2 -17.63 -18.54 -1.91
C GLY A 2 -17.41 -19.57 -0.82
N ALA A 3 -18.44 -20.34 -0.48
CA ALA A 3 -18.35 -21.40 0.53
C ALA A 3 -19.09 -22.64 0.04
N TYR A 4 -18.54 -23.80 0.39
CA TYR A 4 -19.17 -25.09 0.16
C TYR A 4 -19.18 -25.94 1.44
N ARG A 5 -20.29 -26.58 1.74
CA ARG A 5 -20.43 -27.46 2.90
C ARG A 5 -20.51 -28.90 2.45
N PHE A 6 -19.68 -29.73 3.05
CA PHE A 6 -19.68 -31.18 2.81
C PHE A 6 -20.78 -31.86 3.63
N ASP A 7 -20.98 -31.37 4.87
CA ASP A 7 -22.00 -31.83 5.78
C ASP A 7 -22.47 -30.68 6.73
N SER A 8 -23.17 -31.03 7.80
CA SER A 8 -23.66 -30.05 8.79
C SER A 8 -22.55 -29.34 9.60
N ARG A 9 -21.31 -29.86 9.59
CA ARG A 9 -20.21 -29.38 10.43
C ARG A 9 -19.00 -28.92 9.65
N VAL A 10 -18.72 -29.54 8.49
CA VAL A 10 -17.47 -29.33 7.75
C VAL A 10 -17.75 -28.64 6.43
N GLY A 11 -16.91 -27.67 6.09
CA GLY A 11 -16.96 -26.97 4.83
C GLY A 11 -15.61 -26.37 4.43
N VAL A 12 -15.62 -25.72 3.27
CA VAL A 12 -14.51 -24.90 2.78
C VAL A 12 -15.02 -23.53 2.39
N GLU A 13 -14.16 -22.53 2.57
CA GLU A 13 -14.45 -21.13 2.23
C GLU A 13 -13.29 -20.57 1.42
N LEU A 14 -13.61 -19.95 0.29
CA LEU A 14 -12.68 -19.15 -0.51
C LEU A 14 -13.10 -17.69 -0.45
N THR A 15 -12.17 -16.83 -0.06
CA THR A 15 -12.38 -15.38 -0.03
C THR A 15 -11.28 -14.70 -0.82
N GLY A 16 -11.63 -13.71 -1.61
CA GLY A 16 -10.69 -12.83 -2.28
C GLY A 16 -11.14 -11.38 -2.15
N PHE A 17 -10.17 -10.49 -2.17
CA PHE A 17 -10.41 -9.05 -2.22
C PHE A 17 -9.35 -8.37 -3.06
N TYR A 18 -9.71 -7.21 -3.58
CA TYR A 18 -8.81 -6.34 -4.31
C TYR A 18 -9.17 -4.89 -4.03
N ILE A 19 -8.20 -4.13 -3.56
CA ILE A 19 -8.28 -2.68 -3.41
C ILE A 19 -7.53 -2.08 -4.60
N PRO A 20 -8.22 -1.42 -5.54
CA PRO A 20 -7.60 -0.87 -6.73
C PRO A 20 -6.60 0.22 -6.39
N SER A 21 -5.66 0.45 -7.30
CA SER A 21 -4.65 1.48 -7.16
C SER A 21 -5.28 2.84 -6.93
N ARG A 22 -4.75 3.54 -5.92
CA ARG A 22 -4.99 4.95 -5.68
C ARG A 22 -3.67 5.68 -5.68
N SER A 23 -3.67 6.86 -6.32
CA SER A 23 -2.50 7.73 -6.37
C SER A 23 -2.81 9.03 -5.64
N THR A 24 -1.80 9.50 -4.91
CA THR A 24 -1.80 10.83 -4.29
C THR A 24 -0.56 11.54 -4.77
N SER A 25 -0.71 12.78 -5.20
CA SER A 25 0.39 13.62 -5.65
C SER A 25 0.46 14.89 -4.81
N SER A 26 1.70 15.30 -4.53
CA SER A 26 2.01 16.59 -3.91
C SER A 26 3.06 17.29 -4.76
N SER A 27 2.94 18.60 -4.92
CA SER A 27 3.89 19.39 -5.71
C SER A 27 4.31 20.64 -4.96
N VAL A 28 5.53 21.06 -5.23
CA VAL A 28 6.12 22.32 -4.74
C VAL A 28 6.81 23.00 -5.90
N SER A 29 6.79 24.33 -5.93
CA SER A 29 7.49 25.11 -6.94
C SER A 29 8.10 26.36 -6.34
N SER A 30 9.16 26.85 -6.96
CA SER A 30 9.81 28.11 -6.61
C SER A 30 10.15 28.89 -7.88
N THR A 31 10.01 30.20 -7.79
CA THR A 31 10.31 31.11 -8.90
C THR A 31 11.80 31.36 -9.08
N GLY A 32 12.65 30.96 -8.12
CA GLY A 32 14.08 31.23 -8.12
C GLY A 32 14.40 32.73 -8.15
N GLN A 33 13.53 33.57 -7.62
CA GLN A 33 13.75 35.02 -7.47
C GLN A 33 14.32 35.34 -6.07
N PRO A 34 14.94 36.51 -5.87
CA PRO A 34 15.39 36.91 -4.53
C PRO A 34 14.26 36.83 -3.52
N GLY A 35 14.47 36.07 -2.42
CA GLY A 35 13.49 35.87 -1.36
C GLY A 35 12.49 34.74 -1.61
N SER A 36 12.54 34.04 -2.75
CA SER A 36 11.79 32.79 -2.92
C SER A 36 12.46 31.65 -2.14
N ILE A 37 11.71 30.60 -1.85
CA ILE A 37 12.25 29.40 -1.19
C ILE A 37 13.20 28.65 -2.14
N ASP A 38 14.32 28.17 -1.60
CA ASP A 38 15.20 27.27 -2.32
C ASP A 38 14.67 25.84 -2.22
N LEU A 39 14.74 25.11 -3.35
CA LEU A 39 14.30 23.72 -3.45
C LEU A 39 15.47 22.83 -3.80
N TYR A 40 15.68 21.82 -2.96
CA TYR A 40 16.72 20.81 -3.12
C TYR A 40 16.13 19.42 -2.92
N LEU A 41 16.60 18.44 -3.71
CA LEU A 41 16.32 17.03 -3.51
C LEU A 41 17.59 16.34 -3.00
N PRO A 42 17.64 15.89 -1.73
CA PRO A 42 18.80 15.22 -1.18
C PRO A 42 18.92 13.78 -1.74
N TYR A 43 20.14 13.35 -1.99
CA TYR A 43 20.47 11.98 -2.36
C TYR A 43 21.84 11.58 -1.78
N PHE A 44 22.09 10.28 -1.70
CA PHE A 44 23.38 9.75 -1.30
C PHE A 44 24.20 9.41 -2.55
N ASP A 45 25.35 10.07 -2.71
CA ASP A 45 26.31 9.79 -3.78
C ASP A 45 27.14 8.56 -3.43
N VAL A 46 26.79 7.41 -4.00
CA VAL A 46 27.49 6.14 -3.75
C VAL A 46 28.90 6.11 -4.32
N ILE A 47 29.24 6.99 -5.28
CA ILE A 47 30.57 7.05 -5.90
C ILE A 47 31.55 7.74 -4.95
N HIS A 48 31.12 8.83 -4.33
CA HIS A 48 31.95 9.61 -3.42
C HIS A 48 31.73 9.25 -1.95
N GLY A 49 30.66 8.50 -1.63
CA GLY A 49 30.33 8.05 -0.28
C GLY A 49 29.82 9.17 0.62
N GLU A 50 29.15 10.17 0.06
CA GLU A 50 28.68 11.36 0.78
C GLU A 50 27.21 11.72 0.44
N GLU A 51 26.57 12.49 1.31
CA GLU A 51 25.29 13.09 1.03
C GLU A 51 25.46 14.29 0.09
N ASN A 52 24.59 14.38 -0.90
CA ASN A 52 24.58 15.44 -1.89
C ASN A 52 23.14 15.88 -2.19
N VAL A 53 22.96 16.91 -3.00
CA VAL A 53 21.66 17.46 -3.36
C VAL A 53 21.56 17.72 -4.86
N THR A 54 20.39 17.45 -5.42
CA THR A 54 20.00 17.96 -6.74
C THR A 54 19.33 19.31 -6.53
N GLU A 55 19.88 20.33 -7.17
CA GLU A 55 19.37 21.70 -7.14
C GLU A 55 18.14 21.82 -8.06
N ILE A 56 16.98 22.14 -7.50
CA ILE A 56 15.74 22.26 -8.24
C ILE A 56 15.42 23.72 -8.53
N ALA A 57 15.50 24.55 -7.51
CA ALA A 57 15.27 26.00 -7.65
C ALA A 57 16.09 26.77 -6.61
N TYR A 58 16.88 27.73 -7.05
CA TYR A 58 17.56 28.67 -6.19
C TYR A 58 18.04 29.89 -7.00
N TRP A 59 18.08 31.04 -6.33
CA TRP A 59 18.59 32.28 -6.93
C TRP A 59 20.12 32.28 -7.04
N PRO A 60 20.71 32.79 -8.13
CA PRO A 60 20.06 33.34 -9.34
C PRO A 60 19.85 32.31 -10.46
N THR A 61 20.16 31.05 -10.27
CA THR A 61 20.42 30.08 -11.32
C THR A 61 19.16 29.38 -11.84
N TYR A 62 18.37 28.79 -10.94
CA TYR A 62 17.22 27.97 -11.32
C TYR A 62 15.91 28.45 -10.74
N ARG A 63 14.85 28.37 -11.52
CA ARG A 63 13.48 28.25 -11.07
C ARG A 63 13.04 26.79 -11.25
N GLY A 64 12.10 26.31 -10.48
CA GLY A 64 11.77 24.91 -10.68
C GLY A 64 10.61 24.40 -9.85
N SER A 65 10.32 23.13 -10.07
CA SER A 65 9.27 22.43 -9.35
C SER A 65 9.65 20.97 -9.12
N ALA A 66 9.10 20.41 -8.06
CA ALA A 66 9.13 18.99 -7.79
C ALA A 66 7.72 18.47 -7.57
N GLN A 67 7.44 17.28 -8.05
CA GLN A 67 6.20 16.56 -7.82
C GLN A 67 6.52 15.16 -7.33
N ALA A 68 5.95 14.81 -6.18
CA ALA A 68 6.00 13.45 -5.64
C ALA A 68 4.64 12.78 -5.83
N THR A 69 4.64 11.56 -6.34
CA THR A 69 3.44 10.75 -6.55
C THR A 69 3.61 9.40 -5.88
N LEU A 70 2.71 9.07 -4.96
CA LEU A 70 2.62 7.77 -4.31
C LEU A 70 1.39 7.04 -4.85
N SER A 71 1.58 5.79 -5.24
CA SER A 71 0.53 4.91 -5.72
C SER A 71 0.63 3.56 -5.01
N ASN A 72 -0.51 3.00 -4.59
CA ASN A 72 -0.54 1.69 -3.95
C ASN A 72 -1.77 0.89 -4.36
N ASN A 73 -1.64 -0.44 -4.35
CA ASN A 73 -2.76 -1.36 -4.42
C ASN A 73 -2.53 -2.57 -3.51
N LEU A 74 -3.61 -3.14 -3.03
CA LEU A 74 -3.58 -4.31 -2.15
C LEU A 74 -4.57 -5.36 -2.66
N GLY A 75 -4.12 -6.59 -2.78
CA GLY A 75 -4.97 -7.72 -3.12
C GLY A 75 -4.63 -8.95 -2.29
N GLY A 76 -5.57 -9.86 -2.17
CA GLY A 76 -5.33 -11.08 -1.44
C GLY A 76 -6.44 -12.10 -1.57
N GLY A 77 -6.14 -13.29 -1.05
CA GLY A 77 -7.08 -14.39 -1.01
C GLY A 77 -6.83 -15.31 0.18
N GLU A 78 -7.85 -16.02 0.55
CA GLU A 78 -7.84 -16.99 1.64
C GLU A 78 -8.59 -18.24 1.22
N LEU A 79 -8.04 -19.38 1.59
CA LEU A 79 -8.70 -20.68 1.51
C LEU A 79 -8.74 -21.27 2.91
N ASN A 80 -9.94 -21.54 3.45
CA ASN A 80 -10.14 -22.04 4.79
C ASN A 80 -10.96 -23.31 4.78
N ALA A 81 -10.56 -24.29 5.58
CA ALA A 81 -11.45 -25.31 6.09
C ALA A 81 -12.24 -24.73 7.26
N THR A 82 -13.51 -25.07 7.36
CA THR A 82 -14.39 -24.59 8.43
C THR A 82 -14.98 -25.77 9.17
N TRP A 83 -15.04 -25.65 10.49
CA TRP A 83 -15.69 -26.63 11.35
C TRP A 83 -16.69 -25.95 12.29
N THR A 84 -17.97 -26.27 12.11
CA THR A 84 -19.03 -25.78 12.98
C THR A 84 -19.06 -26.56 14.29
N VAL A 85 -18.83 -25.88 15.39
CA VAL A 85 -18.98 -26.43 16.74
C VAL A 85 -20.46 -26.44 17.10
N PRO A 86 -21.00 -27.58 17.55
CA PRO A 86 -22.37 -27.59 18.08
C PRO A 86 -22.48 -26.62 19.25
N ALA A 87 -23.26 -25.61 19.10
CA ALA A 87 -23.59 -24.65 20.16
C ALA A 87 -25.07 -24.78 20.52
N GLN A 88 -25.43 -24.30 21.71
CA GLN A 88 -26.81 -24.32 22.17
C GLN A 88 -27.51 -23.03 21.73
N ASP A 89 -28.78 -23.17 21.32
CA ASP A 89 -29.68 -22.07 20.98
C ASP A 89 -29.24 -21.16 19.82
N ALA A 90 -29.18 -19.86 20.05
CA ALA A 90 -28.97 -18.79 19.07
C ALA A 90 -27.50 -18.57 18.64
N LEU A 91 -26.56 -19.23 19.30
CA LEU A 91 -25.12 -19.03 19.04
C LEU A 91 -24.54 -20.12 18.14
N ARG A 92 -23.92 -19.71 17.05
CA ARG A 92 -23.14 -20.57 16.18
C ARG A 92 -21.66 -20.20 16.26
N VAL A 93 -20.80 -21.20 16.37
CA VAL A 93 -19.35 -21.02 16.37
C VAL A 93 -18.73 -21.87 15.25
N ASP A 94 -18.02 -21.24 14.33
CA ASP A 94 -17.23 -21.89 13.29
C ASP A 94 -15.74 -21.68 13.60
N LEU A 95 -14.95 -22.74 13.71
CA LEU A 95 -13.50 -22.69 13.73
C LEU A 95 -12.99 -22.69 12.28
N LEU A 96 -11.92 -21.95 12.03
CA LEU A 96 -11.34 -21.78 10.70
C LEU A 96 -9.86 -22.12 10.75
N GLY A 97 -9.39 -22.85 9.75
CA GLY A 97 -7.98 -23.11 9.55
C GLY A 97 -7.65 -23.13 8.07
N GLY A 98 -6.58 -22.49 7.63
CA GLY A 98 -6.31 -22.39 6.22
C GLY A 98 -5.07 -21.62 5.85
N PHE A 99 -5.08 -21.12 4.63
CA PHE A 99 -3.97 -20.39 4.01
C PHE A 99 -4.42 -18.99 3.60
N ARG A 100 -3.51 -18.01 3.77
CA ARG A 100 -3.70 -16.62 3.35
C ARG A 100 -2.56 -16.17 2.45
N PHE A 101 -2.92 -15.49 1.36
CA PHE A 101 -2.05 -14.76 0.49
C PHE A 101 -2.43 -13.28 0.49
N LEU A 102 -1.44 -12.39 0.64
CA LEU A 102 -1.61 -10.95 0.47
C LEU A 102 -0.50 -10.42 -0.45
N GLN A 103 -0.82 -9.43 -1.27
CA GLN A 103 0.15 -8.70 -2.08
C GLN A 103 -0.14 -7.21 -2.00
N LEU A 104 0.84 -6.46 -1.48
CA LEU A 104 0.90 -5.01 -1.53
C LEU A 104 1.89 -4.60 -2.62
N ARG A 105 1.46 -3.71 -3.50
CA ARG A 105 2.34 -3.03 -4.45
C ARG A 105 2.30 -1.55 -4.16
N GLU A 106 3.49 -0.95 -4.11
CA GLU A 106 3.69 0.47 -3.86
C GLU A 106 4.62 1.00 -4.94
N SER A 107 4.31 2.17 -5.46
CA SER A 107 5.15 2.91 -6.40
C SER A 107 5.25 4.35 -5.92
N TYR A 108 6.48 4.84 -5.81
CA TYR A 108 6.78 6.21 -5.44
C TYR A 108 7.63 6.83 -6.53
N THR A 109 7.15 7.94 -7.11
CA THR A 109 7.84 8.64 -8.19
C THR A 109 8.03 10.10 -7.81
N ILE A 110 9.25 10.59 -7.95
CA ILE A 110 9.58 12.01 -7.84
C ILE A 110 10.01 12.49 -9.22
N THR A 111 9.35 13.54 -9.70
CA THR A 111 9.76 14.24 -10.92
C THR A 111 10.16 15.67 -10.57
N THR A 112 11.26 16.13 -11.12
CA THR A 112 11.71 17.51 -10.98
C THR A 112 11.86 18.19 -12.32
N SER A 113 11.73 19.51 -12.34
CA SER A 113 11.98 20.35 -13.50
C SER A 113 12.68 21.62 -13.04
N SER A 114 13.87 21.88 -13.58
CA SER A 114 14.76 22.98 -13.16
C SER A 114 15.21 23.80 -14.38
N PRO A 115 14.33 24.66 -14.92
CA PRO A 115 14.73 25.61 -15.97
C PRO A 115 15.62 26.71 -15.40
N TYR A 116 16.62 27.15 -16.20
CA TYR A 116 17.45 28.30 -15.87
C TYR A 116 16.63 29.60 -15.77
N ASN A 117 17.04 30.50 -14.90
CA ASN A 117 16.50 31.85 -14.84
C ASN A 117 16.94 32.69 -16.04
N PRO A 118 16.05 33.60 -16.56
CA PRO A 118 16.46 34.57 -17.59
C PRO A 118 17.65 35.43 -17.14
N PRO A 119 18.56 35.84 -18.03
CA PRO A 119 18.48 35.82 -19.48
C PRO A 119 19.06 34.57 -20.17
N ASN A 120 19.48 33.55 -19.43
CA ASN A 120 20.07 32.36 -19.99
C ASN A 120 19.03 31.53 -20.75
N PRO A 121 19.34 31.07 -21.97
CA PRO A 121 18.38 30.34 -22.73
C PRO A 121 18.30 28.87 -22.31
N VAL A 122 17.11 28.46 -21.96
CA VAL A 122 16.44 27.24 -22.46
C VAL A 122 17.01 25.87 -22.11
N ASP A 123 17.99 25.73 -21.25
CA ASP A 123 18.26 24.38 -20.70
C ASP A 123 17.34 24.11 -19.51
N VAL A 124 16.64 23.00 -19.62
CA VAL A 124 15.76 22.51 -18.55
C VAL A 124 16.30 21.16 -18.10
N TRP A 125 16.69 21.09 -16.85
CA TRP A 125 17.03 19.82 -16.22
C TRP A 125 15.76 19.17 -15.68
N ASN A 126 15.46 17.99 -16.17
CA ASN A 126 14.36 17.18 -15.68
C ASN A 126 14.91 15.87 -15.12
N THR A 127 14.50 15.52 -13.90
CA THR A 127 14.84 14.23 -13.31
C THR A 127 13.59 13.45 -12.99
N THR A 128 13.71 12.13 -12.97
CA THR A 128 12.66 11.23 -12.52
C THR A 128 13.30 10.09 -11.74
N ASP A 129 12.93 10.00 -10.46
CA ASP A 129 13.30 8.90 -9.59
C ASP A 129 12.06 8.06 -9.33
N ALA A 130 12.14 6.76 -9.58
CA ALA A 130 11.03 5.83 -9.39
C ALA A 130 11.46 4.66 -8.51
N PHE A 131 10.63 4.38 -7.50
CA PHE A 131 10.82 3.29 -6.55
C PHE A 131 9.57 2.42 -6.55
N ASP A 132 9.74 1.14 -6.88
CA ASP A 132 8.68 0.16 -6.89
C ASP A 132 8.96 -0.91 -5.84
N ALA A 133 7.99 -1.13 -4.96
CA ALA A 133 8.04 -2.18 -3.96
C ALA A 133 6.89 -3.17 -4.15
N ARG A 134 7.19 -4.44 -3.98
CA ARG A 134 6.20 -5.52 -4.03
C ARG A 134 6.40 -6.44 -2.84
N ASN A 135 5.47 -6.37 -1.91
CA ASN A 135 5.45 -7.20 -0.71
C ASN A 135 4.42 -8.31 -0.89
N ARG A 136 4.81 -9.55 -0.71
CA ARG A 136 3.94 -10.73 -0.78
C ARG A 136 4.01 -11.49 0.52
N PHE A 137 2.86 -11.71 1.13
CA PHE A 137 2.72 -12.52 2.32
C PHE A 137 2.09 -13.85 1.97
N TYR A 138 2.68 -14.93 2.47
CA TYR A 138 2.17 -16.31 2.38
C TYR A 138 2.15 -16.88 3.79
N GLY A 139 0.96 -17.26 4.29
CA GLY A 139 0.84 -17.72 5.66
C GLY A 139 -0.25 -18.74 5.88
N LEU A 140 -0.05 -19.54 6.93
CA LEU A 140 -1.13 -20.34 7.50
C LEU A 140 -1.93 -19.47 8.46
N GLN A 141 -3.22 -19.72 8.53
CA GLN A 141 -4.10 -18.98 9.43
C GLN A 141 -5.01 -19.89 10.22
N VAL A 142 -5.36 -19.42 11.41
CA VAL A 142 -6.38 -20.02 12.26
C VAL A 142 -7.33 -18.91 12.72
N GLY A 143 -8.55 -19.26 13.02
CA GLY A 143 -9.52 -18.28 13.49
C GLY A 143 -10.82 -18.90 13.98
N ALA A 144 -11.71 -18.01 14.41
CA ALA A 144 -13.05 -18.36 14.79
C ALA A 144 -14.04 -17.31 14.28
N ARG A 145 -15.21 -17.77 13.90
CA ARG A 145 -16.37 -16.96 13.57
C ARG A 145 -17.49 -17.31 14.51
N THR A 146 -18.08 -16.32 15.15
CA THR A 146 -19.28 -16.47 15.93
C THR A 146 -20.43 -15.74 15.25
N ALA A 147 -21.60 -16.36 15.21
CA ALA A 147 -22.82 -15.75 14.75
C ALA A 147 -23.92 -15.94 15.82
N TYR A 148 -24.63 -14.87 16.10
CA TYR A 148 -25.74 -14.84 17.03
C TYR A 148 -27.00 -14.42 16.29
N ASP A 149 -28.07 -15.19 16.42
CA ASP A 149 -29.33 -14.94 15.73
C ASP A 149 -30.48 -15.27 16.71
N GLN A 150 -31.05 -14.23 17.35
CA GLN A 150 -32.17 -14.39 18.27
C GLN A 150 -33.11 -13.18 18.21
N GLY A 151 -34.32 -13.43 17.75
CA GLY A 151 -35.36 -12.41 17.66
C GLY A 151 -34.98 -11.27 16.71
N PRO A 152 -35.00 -10.00 17.16
CA PRO A 152 -34.63 -8.88 16.31
C PRO A 152 -33.12 -8.68 16.20
N TRP A 153 -32.30 -9.46 16.93
CA TRP A 153 -30.85 -9.27 17.00
C TRP A 153 -30.12 -10.30 16.17
N VAL A 154 -29.39 -9.82 15.16
CA VAL A 154 -28.45 -10.61 14.35
C VAL A 154 -27.08 -9.95 14.38
N GLY A 155 -26.07 -10.72 14.76
CA GLY A 155 -24.70 -10.22 14.82
C GLY A 155 -23.69 -11.31 14.51
N SER A 156 -22.52 -10.92 13.96
CA SER A 156 -21.42 -11.84 13.76
C SER A 156 -20.07 -11.17 14.02
N VAL A 157 -19.14 -11.95 14.56
CA VAL A 157 -17.73 -11.56 14.76
C VAL A 157 -16.85 -12.61 14.12
N ASN A 158 -15.83 -12.17 13.38
CA ASN A 158 -14.85 -13.03 12.75
C ASN A 158 -13.45 -12.56 13.12
N ALA A 159 -12.66 -13.41 13.78
CA ALA A 159 -11.29 -13.14 14.17
C ALA A 159 -10.36 -14.21 13.59
N LYS A 160 -9.27 -13.78 12.95
CA LYS A 160 -8.27 -14.66 12.33
C LYS A 160 -6.87 -14.14 12.62
N VAL A 161 -5.94 -15.06 12.85
CA VAL A 161 -4.49 -14.78 12.97
C VAL A 161 -3.76 -15.59 11.92
N ALA A 162 -2.86 -14.95 11.19
CA ALA A 162 -2.03 -15.60 10.17
C ALA A 162 -0.55 -15.44 10.55
N LEU A 163 0.22 -16.52 10.40
CA LEU A 163 1.66 -16.56 10.55
C LEU A 163 2.28 -17.07 9.25
N GLY A 164 3.32 -16.40 8.77
CA GLY A 164 3.90 -16.73 7.47
C GLY A 164 5.18 -15.97 7.16
N THR A 165 5.56 -16.00 5.90
CA THR A 165 6.74 -15.32 5.35
C THR A 165 6.33 -14.16 4.45
N MET A 166 7.18 -13.13 4.43
CA MET A 166 7.08 -12.00 3.51
C MET A 166 8.25 -12.03 2.52
N GLN A 167 7.97 -11.75 1.27
CA GLN A 167 8.95 -11.66 0.19
C GLN A 167 8.78 -10.34 -0.58
#